data_80499469da2e02294b79805a9eb267f3
#
_entry.id   80499469da2e02294b79805a9eb267f3
#
_cell.length_a   1.000
_cell.length_b   1.000
_cell.length_c   1.000
_cell.angle_alpha   90.00
_cell.angle_beta   90.00
_cell.angle_gamma   90.00
#
_symmetry.space_group_name_H-M   'P 1'
#
loop_
_entity.id
_entity.type
_entity.pdbx_description
1 polymer ?
#
loop_
_entity_poly.entity_id
_entity_poly.type
_entity_poly.pdbx_seq_one_letter_code
_entity_poly.pdbx_strand_id
1 'polypeptide(L)'
;EYVIVCFDVEKFKFVNDRFGFVEGDRLLSYIGKKLQERAAKYDLVAARLSGDVFSFMDFEENIQPDALGAEIQSWVKDYPIDFEIRMTVGIYHVKTKNIPVRLMCDRASFACESIKNNYLVNVAEYNESVKNYVFSQHELLNESERAFENHEFKVYLQPKYDIRTTKVMGAESLVRWQHPEKGLIFPKDFIPMFEQNMLITKLDEYIWEESCRILRDYIDKGYTAVPISVNVSRMDIYSLDLSKIFVNLTDKYNIERRYLEIEITESAFTSDEEQILKAVDELRELGFIVLMDDFGSGYSSLNMLKDISVDVLKIDTRFLEAGRDGNTKGKEILESVIKMAKWIGLAVIAEGVETDEQKNFLLDRGCNYAQGFYFSRAIDEESFGKLISDPNNVASENLDNVFDNTIEIEEL
;
A
#
# COMPACT_ATOMS: atom_id res chain seq x y z
N GLU A 1 37.00 -11.88 -9.33
CA GLU A 1 36.38 -10.57 -9.58
C GLU A 1 36.05 -9.90 -8.25
N TYR A 2 35.85 -8.55 -8.24
CA TYR A 2 35.49 -7.81 -7.03
C TYR A 2 34.01 -7.42 -7.08
N VAL A 3 33.41 -7.29 -5.92
CA VAL A 3 32.11 -6.65 -5.73
C VAL A 3 32.23 -5.47 -4.79
N ILE A 4 31.42 -4.44 -5.02
CA ILE A 4 31.16 -3.38 -4.07
C ILE A 4 29.78 -3.62 -3.46
N VAL A 5 29.73 -3.68 -2.17
CA VAL A 5 28.48 -3.79 -1.41
C VAL A 5 28.21 -2.46 -0.72
N CYS A 6 27.04 -1.91 -0.93
CA CYS A 6 26.50 -0.80 -0.14
C CYS A 6 25.30 -1.28 0.64
N PHE A 7 25.08 -0.74 1.84
CA PHE A 7 23.90 -1.01 2.63
C PHE A 7 23.54 0.19 3.49
N ASP A 8 22.28 0.34 3.78
CA ASP A 8 21.75 1.44 4.58
C ASP A 8 20.64 0.99 5.54
N VAL A 9 20.23 1.90 6.42
CA VAL A 9 19.10 1.73 7.33
C VAL A 9 17.85 2.28 6.68
N GLU A 10 16.88 1.43 6.37
CA GLU A 10 15.62 1.90 5.81
C GLU A 10 14.88 2.81 6.82
N LYS A 11 14.37 3.95 6.34
CA LYS A 11 13.66 4.94 7.15
C LYS A 11 14.47 5.48 8.35
N PHE A 12 15.81 5.61 8.22
CA PHE A 12 16.68 6.12 9.28
C PHE A 12 16.24 7.49 9.83
N LYS A 13 15.67 8.36 8.98
CA LYS A 13 15.08 9.63 9.41
C LYS A 13 14.00 9.43 10.47
N PHE A 14 13.15 8.42 10.32
CA PHE A 14 12.12 8.09 11.30
C PHE A 14 12.71 7.69 12.65
N VAL A 15 13.84 6.96 12.65
CA VAL A 15 14.56 6.64 13.88
C VAL A 15 15.01 7.92 14.60
N ASN A 16 15.56 8.90 13.85
CA ASN A 16 15.96 10.18 14.41
C ASN A 16 14.76 10.98 14.95
N ASP A 17 13.67 11.01 14.21
CA ASP A 17 12.47 11.79 14.57
C ASP A 17 11.77 11.21 15.81
N ARG A 18 11.71 9.88 15.94
CA ARG A 18 11.03 9.20 17.05
C ARG A 18 11.90 9.07 18.31
N PHE A 19 13.18 8.72 18.15
CA PHE A 19 14.09 8.39 19.27
C PHE A 19 15.19 9.43 19.51
N GLY A 20 15.26 10.44 18.64
CA GLY A 20 16.24 11.52 18.71
C GLY A 20 17.57 11.21 18.01
N PHE A 21 18.26 12.27 17.58
CA PHE A 21 19.53 12.17 16.86
C PHE A 21 20.64 11.42 17.64
N VAL A 22 20.62 11.51 18.98
CA VAL A 22 21.60 10.79 19.83
C VAL A 22 21.45 9.28 19.68
N GLU A 23 20.21 8.78 19.59
CA GLU A 23 19.95 7.36 19.42
C GLU A 23 20.27 6.91 17.99
N GLY A 24 19.95 7.73 16.98
CA GLY A 24 20.38 7.48 15.60
C GLY A 24 21.89 7.36 15.47
N ASP A 25 22.65 8.26 16.10
CA ASP A 25 24.12 8.20 16.10
C ASP A 25 24.67 6.96 16.82
N ARG A 26 24.00 6.50 17.89
CA ARG A 26 24.35 5.25 18.56
C ARG A 26 24.12 4.05 17.65
N LEU A 27 22.99 3.99 16.98
CA LEU A 27 22.67 2.95 16.01
C LEU A 27 23.72 2.89 14.89
N LEU A 28 24.05 4.03 14.28
CA LEU A 28 25.08 4.10 13.24
C LEU A 28 26.45 3.67 13.74
N SER A 29 26.81 4.04 14.99
CA SER A 29 28.06 3.61 15.62
C SER A 29 28.08 2.10 15.87
N TYR A 30 26.93 1.53 16.25
CA TYR A 30 26.78 0.09 16.45
C TYR A 30 26.95 -0.68 15.14
N ILE A 31 26.27 -0.24 14.06
CA ILE A 31 26.41 -0.83 12.72
C ILE A 31 27.86 -0.71 12.22
N GLY A 32 28.47 0.45 12.41
CA GLY A 32 29.88 0.66 12.06
C GLY A 32 30.85 -0.30 12.75
N LYS A 33 30.60 -0.66 14.03
CA LYS A 33 31.39 -1.68 14.75
C LYS A 33 31.19 -3.06 14.14
N LYS A 34 29.96 -3.45 13.80
CA LYS A 34 29.68 -4.72 13.13
C LYS A 34 30.39 -4.83 11.79
N LEU A 35 30.38 -3.74 11.01
CA LEU A 35 31.12 -3.66 9.76
C LEU A 35 32.64 -3.78 9.97
N GLN A 36 33.20 -3.15 11.01
CA GLN A 36 34.63 -3.28 11.36
C GLN A 36 34.98 -4.70 11.76
N GLU A 37 34.14 -5.39 12.56
CA GLU A 37 34.32 -6.79 12.93
C GLU A 37 34.35 -7.70 11.69
N ARG A 38 33.41 -7.48 10.73
CA ARG A 38 33.42 -8.19 9.45
C ARG A 38 34.66 -7.90 8.65
N ALA A 39 35.04 -6.62 8.51
CA ALA A 39 36.19 -6.20 7.74
C ALA A 39 37.50 -6.81 8.29
N ALA A 40 37.65 -6.83 9.60
CA ALA A 40 38.81 -7.47 10.26
C ALA A 40 38.84 -8.99 10.05
N LYS A 41 37.66 -9.65 10.07
CA LYS A 41 37.56 -11.12 9.90
C LYS A 41 37.94 -11.57 8.50
N TYR A 42 37.58 -10.80 7.47
CA TYR A 42 37.74 -11.16 6.07
C TYR A 42 38.78 -10.33 5.32
N ASP A 43 39.53 -9.46 6.03
CA ASP A 43 40.54 -8.55 5.50
C ASP A 43 39.98 -7.64 4.37
N LEU A 44 38.84 -6.99 4.66
CA LEU A 44 38.11 -6.18 3.71
C LEU A 44 38.42 -4.70 3.86
N VAL A 45 38.25 -3.96 2.75
CA VAL A 45 38.18 -2.51 2.78
C VAL A 45 36.73 -2.10 3.02
N ALA A 46 36.48 -1.36 4.08
CA ALA A 46 35.16 -0.91 4.46
C ALA A 46 35.14 0.58 4.83
N ALA A 47 34.03 1.25 4.58
CA ALA A 47 33.84 2.67 4.88
C ALA A 47 32.36 3.00 5.17
N ARG A 48 32.13 4.08 5.90
CA ARG A 48 30.86 4.79 5.92
C ARG A 48 30.94 5.90 4.88
N LEU A 49 30.04 5.90 3.89
CA LEU A 49 30.09 6.85 2.77
C LEU A 49 29.46 8.19 3.15
N SER A 50 28.22 8.17 3.64
CA SER A 50 27.49 9.36 4.08
C SER A 50 26.24 8.93 4.87
N GLY A 51 25.80 9.77 5.82
CA GLY A 51 24.55 9.51 6.55
C GLY A 51 24.51 8.10 7.16
N ASP A 52 23.57 7.30 6.75
CA ASP A 52 23.35 5.90 7.14
C ASP A 52 23.90 4.88 6.12
N VAL A 53 24.60 5.34 5.07
CA VAL A 53 25.13 4.48 4.01
C VAL A 53 26.53 3.99 4.36
N PHE A 54 26.69 2.68 4.40
CA PHE A 54 27.95 1.97 4.59
C PHE A 54 28.33 1.18 3.34
N SER A 55 29.61 0.90 3.17
CA SER A 55 30.10 0.12 2.03
C SER A 55 31.31 -0.72 2.40
N PHE A 56 31.49 -1.83 1.70
CA PHE A 56 32.73 -2.61 1.71
C PHE A 56 33.00 -3.23 0.34
N MET A 57 34.24 -3.65 0.14
CA MET A 57 34.66 -4.36 -1.06
C MET A 57 35.06 -5.79 -0.67
N ASP A 58 34.59 -6.76 -1.44
CA ASP A 58 34.90 -8.19 -1.26
C ASP A 58 35.16 -8.87 -2.61
N PHE A 59 35.58 -10.13 -2.57
CA PHE A 59 35.65 -10.96 -3.76
C PHE A 59 34.26 -11.55 -4.06
N GLU A 60 33.93 -11.64 -5.33
CA GLU A 60 32.63 -12.17 -5.80
C GLU A 60 32.36 -13.59 -5.29
N GLU A 61 33.40 -14.42 -5.22
CA GLU A 61 33.32 -15.81 -4.73
C GLU A 61 32.89 -15.94 -3.25
N ASN A 62 33.04 -14.88 -2.49
CA ASN A 62 32.68 -14.83 -1.07
C ASN A 62 31.23 -14.33 -0.86
N ILE A 63 30.57 -13.86 -1.90
CA ILE A 63 29.26 -13.22 -1.79
C ILE A 63 28.17 -14.15 -2.31
N GLN A 64 27.27 -14.49 -1.41
CA GLN A 64 25.98 -15.07 -1.71
C GLN A 64 24.91 -14.03 -1.33
N PRO A 65 24.20 -13.41 -2.28
CA PRO A 65 23.35 -12.25 -2.01
C PRO A 65 22.38 -12.45 -0.84
N ASP A 66 21.58 -13.50 -0.85
CA ASP A 66 20.59 -13.75 0.22
C ASP A 66 21.24 -14.00 1.58
N ALA A 67 22.35 -14.74 1.62
CA ALA A 67 23.08 -14.99 2.86
C ALA A 67 23.71 -13.71 3.43
N LEU A 68 24.22 -12.84 2.54
CA LEU A 68 24.76 -11.53 2.91
C LEU A 68 23.68 -10.62 3.47
N GLY A 69 22.51 -10.56 2.81
CA GLY A 69 21.38 -9.78 3.29
C GLY A 69 20.90 -10.22 4.67
N ALA A 70 20.79 -11.55 4.87
CA ALA A 70 20.43 -12.12 6.17
C ALA A 70 21.50 -11.82 7.24
N GLU A 71 22.79 -11.88 6.89
CA GLU A 71 23.88 -11.52 7.80
C GLU A 71 23.78 -10.05 8.25
N ILE A 72 23.68 -9.11 7.28
CA ILE A 72 23.61 -7.67 7.58
C ILE A 72 22.35 -7.35 8.39
N GLN A 73 21.19 -7.92 8.03
CA GLN A 73 19.95 -7.77 8.79
C GLN A 73 20.12 -8.27 10.24
N SER A 74 20.85 -9.38 10.44
CA SER A 74 21.06 -9.94 11.78
C SER A 74 21.84 -9.02 12.72
N TRP A 75 22.65 -8.09 12.19
CA TRP A 75 23.44 -7.16 13.02
C TRP A 75 22.55 -6.26 13.87
N VAL A 76 21.37 -5.90 13.39
CA VAL A 76 20.46 -4.97 14.06
C VAL A 76 19.31 -5.65 14.81
N LYS A 77 19.17 -6.97 14.68
CA LYS A 77 18.08 -7.75 15.27
C LYS A 77 17.95 -7.58 16.78
N ASP A 78 19.09 -7.55 17.48
CA ASP A 78 19.16 -7.44 18.93
C ASP A 78 19.51 -6.03 19.42
N TYR A 79 19.41 -5.02 18.53
CA TYR A 79 19.65 -3.64 18.94
C TYR A 79 18.50 -3.16 19.84
N PRO A 80 18.80 -2.57 21.03
CA PRO A 80 17.81 -2.29 22.06
C PRO A 80 16.98 -1.04 21.75
N ILE A 81 16.13 -1.11 20.75
CA ILE A 81 15.17 -0.07 20.37
C ILE A 81 13.82 -0.73 20.10
N ASP A 82 12.74 -0.06 20.53
CA ASP A 82 11.36 -0.53 20.28
C ASP A 82 10.89 -0.11 18.86
N PHE A 83 11.61 -0.62 17.89
CA PHE A 83 11.36 -0.42 16.46
C PHE A 83 12.09 -1.48 15.64
N GLU A 84 11.42 -2.06 14.67
CA GLU A 84 12.05 -3.01 13.76
C GLU A 84 12.94 -2.29 12.74
N ILE A 85 14.25 -2.42 12.93
CA ILE A 85 15.24 -1.83 12.01
C ILE A 85 15.42 -2.76 10.82
N ARG A 86 15.22 -2.21 9.64
CA ARG A 86 15.46 -2.91 8.39
C ARG A 86 16.70 -2.37 7.68
N MET A 87 17.50 -3.32 7.16
CA MET A 87 18.70 -3.03 6.37
C MET A 87 18.45 -3.37 4.91
N THR A 88 18.79 -2.46 4.00
CA THR A 88 18.80 -2.73 2.56
C THR A 88 20.22 -2.89 2.06
N VAL A 89 20.45 -3.82 1.15
CA VAL A 89 21.78 -4.18 0.64
C VAL A 89 21.78 -4.13 -0.89
N GLY A 90 22.73 -3.40 -1.45
CA GLY A 90 22.94 -3.32 -2.90
C GLY A 90 24.32 -3.82 -3.27
N ILE A 91 24.40 -4.60 -4.32
CA ILE A 91 25.64 -5.23 -4.80
C ILE A 91 25.95 -4.76 -6.22
N TYR A 92 27.17 -4.31 -6.45
CA TYR A 92 27.69 -4.02 -7.78
C TYR A 92 28.87 -4.94 -8.11
N HIS A 93 28.75 -5.76 -9.16
CA HIS A 93 29.83 -6.57 -9.70
C HIS A 93 30.76 -5.72 -10.54
N VAL A 94 32.04 -5.67 -10.18
CA VAL A 94 33.06 -4.83 -10.85
C VAL A 94 33.48 -5.45 -12.16
N LYS A 95 32.75 -5.14 -13.23
CA LYS A 95 33.04 -5.64 -14.59
C LYS A 95 34.22 -4.93 -15.26
N THR A 96 34.55 -3.73 -14.83
CA THR A 96 35.67 -2.94 -15.39
C THR A 96 36.31 -2.09 -14.30
N LYS A 97 37.63 -2.04 -14.33
CA LYS A 97 38.45 -1.22 -13.40
C LYS A 97 38.64 0.22 -13.90
N ASN A 98 38.13 0.56 -15.07
CA ASN A 98 38.35 1.86 -15.71
C ASN A 98 37.35 2.95 -15.28
N ILE A 99 36.52 2.67 -14.26
CA ILE A 99 35.60 3.66 -13.69
C ILE A 99 36.01 4.01 -12.27
N PRO A 100 35.76 5.26 -11.82
CA PRO A 100 36.06 5.67 -10.45
C PRO A 100 35.34 4.78 -9.41
N VAL A 101 36.00 4.50 -8.30
CA VAL A 101 35.42 3.73 -7.18
C VAL A 101 34.11 4.37 -6.69
N ARG A 102 34.05 5.71 -6.65
CA ARG A 102 32.83 6.44 -6.31
C ARG A 102 31.65 6.00 -7.16
N LEU A 103 31.81 5.92 -8.48
CA LEU A 103 30.75 5.46 -9.38
C LEU A 103 30.38 3.97 -9.16
N MET A 104 31.34 3.15 -8.70
CA MET A 104 31.04 1.77 -8.31
C MET A 104 30.16 1.73 -7.05
N CYS A 105 30.46 2.57 -6.04
CA CYS A 105 29.63 2.73 -4.85
C CYS A 105 28.26 3.30 -5.19
N ASP A 106 28.17 4.32 -6.06
CA ASP A 106 26.89 4.88 -6.51
C ASP A 106 26.01 3.80 -7.17
N ARG A 107 26.59 2.90 -7.97
CA ARG A 107 25.87 1.77 -8.58
C ARG A 107 25.34 0.79 -7.54
N ALA A 108 26.15 0.43 -6.54
CA ALA A 108 25.68 -0.41 -5.44
C ALA A 108 24.56 0.29 -4.64
N SER A 109 24.69 1.60 -4.40
CA SER A 109 23.67 2.41 -3.73
C SER A 109 22.35 2.47 -4.54
N PHE A 110 22.39 2.57 -5.87
CA PHE A 110 21.19 2.47 -6.70
C PHE A 110 20.47 1.11 -6.54
N ALA A 111 21.23 0.03 -6.37
CA ALA A 111 20.62 -1.27 -6.07
C ALA A 111 19.91 -1.26 -4.70
N CYS A 112 20.49 -0.65 -3.65
CA CYS A 112 19.82 -0.46 -2.37
C CYS A 112 18.52 0.34 -2.55
N GLU A 113 18.60 1.46 -3.26
CA GLU A 113 17.46 2.37 -3.45
C GLU A 113 16.30 1.71 -4.19
N SER A 114 16.60 0.83 -5.16
CA SER A 114 15.57 0.15 -5.96
C SER A 114 14.67 -0.81 -5.19
N ILE A 115 15.07 -1.21 -3.98
CA ILE A 115 14.31 -2.16 -3.12
C ILE A 115 13.75 -1.52 -1.85
N LYS A 116 13.94 -0.22 -1.66
CA LYS A 116 13.30 0.50 -0.54
C LYS A 116 11.78 0.34 -0.62
N ASN A 117 11.14 0.10 0.53
CA ASN A 117 9.73 -0.24 0.69
C ASN A 117 9.29 -1.61 0.12
N ASN A 118 10.19 -2.42 -0.41
CA ASN A 118 9.86 -3.80 -0.76
C ASN A 118 10.21 -4.74 0.41
N TYR A 119 9.23 -5.01 1.28
CA TYR A 119 9.44 -5.81 2.50
C TYR A 119 9.81 -7.28 2.25
N LEU A 120 9.67 -7.77 1.03
CA LEU A 120 9.98 -9.16 0.67
C LEU A 120 11.46 -9.37 0.29
N VAL A 121 12.16 -8.29 -0.08
CA VAL A 121 13.53 -8.35 -0.61
C VAL A 121 14.38 -7.32 0.11
N ASN A 122 15.50 -7.75 0.69
CA ASN A 122 16.46 -6.87 1.35
C ASN A 122 17.80 -6.79 0.63
N VAL A 123 17.98 -7.48 -0.49
CA VAL A 123 19.20 -7.46 -1.31
C VAL A 123 18.84 -7.25 -2.78
N ALA A 124 19.56 -6.40 -3.46
CA ALA A 124 19.48 -6.22 -4.90
C ALA A 124 20.85 -6.14 -5.55
N GLU A 125 20.94 -6.62 -6.79
CA GLU A 125 22.13 -6.50 -7.61
C GLU A 125 21.94 -5.42 -8.67
N TYR A 126 22.97 -4.58 -8.86
CA TYR A 126 22.93 -3.52 -9.85
C TYR A 126 22.94 -4.07 -11.27
N ASN A 127 22.03 -3.57 -12.07
CA ASN A 127 22.02 -3.69 -13.52
C ASN A 127 21.49 -2.39 -14.15
N GLU A 128 21.53 -2.28 -15.47
CA GLU A 128 21.06 -1.06 -16.16
C GLU A 128 19.53 -0.84 -15.99
N SER A 129 18.75 -1.89 -15.78
CA SER A 129 17.31 -1.75 -15.49
C SER A 129 17.08 -1.10 -14.14
N VAL A 130 17.83 -1.49 -13.11
CA VAL A 130 17.82 -0.88 -11.77
C VAL A 130 18.17 0.60 -11.86
N LYS A 131 19.23 0.94 -12.57
CA LYS A 131 19.61 2.33 -12.80
C LYS A 131 18.47 3.12 -13.44
N ASN A 132 17.92 2.62 -14.54
CA ASN A 132 16.86 3.29 -15.27
C ASN A 132 15.61 3.48 -14.40
N TYR A 133 15.29 2.49 -13.57
CA TYR A 133 14.20 2.58 -12.61
C TYR A 133 14.42 3.72 -11.61
N VAL A 134 15.58 3.77 -10.94
CA VAL A 134 15.88 4.84 -9.97
C VAL A 134 15.88 6.22 -10.64
N PHE A 135 16.47 6.35 -11.83
CA PHE A 135 16.44 7.62 -12.57
C PHE A 135 15.02 8.04 -12.94
N SER A 136 14.17 7.11 -13.39
CA SER A 136 12.78 7.44 -13.71
C SER A 136 12.00 7.89 -12.47
N GLN A 137 12.26 7.29 -11.30
CA GLN A 137 11.66 7.74 -10.03
C GLN A 137 12.05 9.18 -9.70
N HIS A 138 13.34 9.53 -9.82
CA HIS A 138 13.79 10.91 -9.59
C HIS A 138 13.21 11.91 -10.60
N GLU A 139 13.07 11.54 -11.86
CA GLU A 139 12.40 12.39 -12.86
C GLU A 139 10.95 12.65 -12.47
N LEU A 140 10.19 11.61 -12.15
CA LEU A 140 8.79 11.74 -11.72
C LEU A 140 8.65 12.61 -10.47
N LEU A 141 9.57 12.46 -9.51
CA LEU A 141 9.58 13.29 -8.31
C LEU A 141 9.76 14.78 -8.67
N ASN A 142 10.71 15.08 -9.53
CA ASN A 142 10.96 16.47 -9.96
C ASN A 142 9.79 17.08 -10.75
N GLU A 143 8.99 16.24 -11.42
CA GLU A 143 7.84 16.65 -12.21
C GLU A 143 6.54 16.73 -11.39
N SER A 144 6.54 16.21 -10.16
CA SER A 144 5.33 16.04 -9.33
C SER A 144 4.62 17.37 -9.02
N GLU A 145 5.36 18.44 -8.68
CA GLU A 145 4.75 19.73 -8.37
C GLU A 145 4.00 20.30 -9.58
N ARG A 146 4.62 20.25 -10.76
CA ARG A 146 3.96 20.64 -12.02
C ARG A 146 2.74 19.78 -12.31
N ALA A 147 2.83 18.49 -12.01
CA ALA A 147 1.74 17.55 -12.23
C ALA A 147 0.50 17.89 -11.39
N PHE A 148 0.66 18.35 -10.15
CA PHE A 148 -0.45 18.86 -9.35
C PHE A 148 -1.05 20.12 -9.95
N GLU A 149 -0.22 21.09 -10.34
CA GLU A 149 -0.68 22.38 -10.93
C GLU A 149 -1.44 22.16 -12.25
N ASN A 150 -1.02 21.20 -13.06
CA ASN A 150 -1.63 20.88 -14.35
C ASN A 150 -2.76 19.85 -14.26
N HIS A 151 -3.15 19.42 -13.05
CA HIS A 151 -4.18 18.39 -12.86
C HIS A 151 -3.87 17.08 -13.64
N GLU A 152 -2.61 16.66 -13.66
CA GLU A 152 -2.18 15.44 -14.35
C GLU A 152 -2.57 14.17 -13.57
N PHE A 153 -2.81 14.27 -12.24
CA PHE A 153 -3.36 13.19 -11.46
C PHE A 153 -4.86 13.08 -11.67
N LYS A 154 -5.32 11.92 -12.09
CA LYS A 154 -6.72 11.63 -12.44
C LYS A 154 -7.28 10.53 -11.55
N VAL A 155 -8.54 10.66 -11.19
CA VAL A 155 -9.31 9.61 -10.55
C VAL A 155 -9.82 8.65 -11.63
N TYR A 156 -9.50 7.37 -11.46
CA TYR A 156 -10.13 6.26 -12.14
C TYR A 156 -10.99 5.51 -11.13
N LEU A 157 -12.15 5.08 -11.55
CA LEU A 157 -13.12 4.43 -10.68
C LEU A 157 -13.20 2.95 -11.04
N GLN A 158 -12.91 2.09 -10.08
CA GLN A 158 -13.11 0.65 -10.25
C GLN A 158 -14.45 0.26 -9.64
N PRO A 159 -15.42 -0.19 -10.45
CA PRO A 159 -16.75 -0.51 -9.95
C PRO A 159 -16.72 -1.69 -8.97
N LYS A 160 -17.47 -1.55 -7.87
CA LYS A 160 -17.82 -2.60 -6.92
C LYS A 160 -19.20 -3.15 -7.30
N TYR A 161 -19.36 -4.45 -7.31
CA TYR A 161 -20.58 -5.11 -7.78
C TYR A 161 -21.27 -5.92 -6.68
N ASP A 162 -22.59 -5.87 -6.67
CA ASP A 162 -23.40 -6.94 -6.10
C ASP A 162 -23.40 -8.10 -7.10
N ILE A 163 -22.70 -9.17 -6.75
CA ILE A 163 -22.47 -10.31 -7.66
C ILE A 163 -23.68 -11.23 -7.83
N ARG A 164 -24.73 -11.04 -7.00
CA ARG A 164 -26.03 -11.71 -7.15
C ARG A 164 -26.79 -11.13 -8.34
N THR A 165 -26.73 -9.81 -8.50
CA THR A 165 -27.51 -9.05 -9.48
C THR A 165 -26.64 -8.54 -10.64
N THR A 166 -25.33 -8.60 -10.51
CA THR A 166 -24.32 -7.98 -11.41
C THR A 166 -24.48 -6.47 -11.59
N LYS A 167 -25.00 -5.80 -10.56
CA LYS A 167 -25.21 -4.35 -10.55
C LYS A 167 -24.14 -3.63 -9.74
N VAL A 168 -23.83 -2.41 -10.18
CA VAL A 168 -22.88 -1.53 -9.48
C VAL A 168 -23.47 -1.09 -8.15
N MET A 169 -22.71 -1.21 -7.08
CA MET A 169 -23.09 -0.76 -5.74
C MET A 169 -22.18 0.34 -5.19
N GLY A 170 -21.05 0.59 -5.81
CA GLY A 170 -20.06 1.58 -5.43
C GLY A 170 -18.88 1.57 -6.38
N ALA A 171 -17.85 2.33 -6.06
CA ALA A 171 -16.57 2.30 -6.77
C ALA A 171 -15.40 2.59 -5.83
N GLU A 172 -14.22 2.09 -6.18
CA GLU A 172 -12.97 2.49 -5.57
C GLU A 172 -12.28 3.55 -6.42
N SER A 173 -11.84 4.64 -5.78
CA SER A 173 -11.06 5.72 -6.37
C SER A 173 -9.60 5.31 -6.45
N LEU A 174 -9.09 5.18 -7.66
CA LEU A 174 -7.73 4.77 -7.95
C LEU A 174 -7.01 5.87 -8.73
N VAL A 175 -5.96 6.44 -8.15
CA VAL A 175 -5.17 7.47 -8.84
C VAL A 175 -4.48 6.92 -10.08
N ARG A 176 -4.40 7.73 -11.12
CA ARG A 176 -3.56 7.53 -12.32
C ARG A 176 -2.85 8.84 -12.62
N TRP A 177 -1.60 8.79 -12.98
CA TRP A 177 -0.88 9.98 -13.44
C TRP A 177 -0.90 10.02 -14.97
N GLN A 178 -1.67 10.95 -15.52
CA GLN A 178 -1.72 11.19 -16.96
C GLN A 178 -0.61 12.14 -17.38
N HIS A 179 0.58 11.57 -17.57
CA HIS A 179 1.77 12.33 -17.91
C HIS A 179 1.73 12.77 -19.38
N PRO A 180 2.05 14.05 -19.72
CA PRO A 180 1.93 14.56 -21.08
C PRO A 180 2.83 13.86 -22.10
N GLU A 181 4.00 13.37 -21.67
CA GLU A 181 4.97 12.72 -22.56
C GLU A 181 5.05 11.19 -22.36
N LYS A 182 4.90 10.70 -21.11
CA LYS A 182 5.05 9.29 -20.76
C LYS A 182 3.72 8.51 -20.83
N GLY A 183 2.59 9.21 -21.08
CA GLY A 183 1.26 8.61 -21.09
C GLY A 183 0.75 8.26 -19.68
N LEU A 184 0.01 7.17 -19.55
CA LEU A 184 -0.61 6.78 -18.28
C LEU A 184 0.37 6.03 -17.40
N ILE A 185 0.74 6.64 -16.25
CA ILE A 185 1.63 6.05 -15.23
C ILE A 185 0.77 5.49 -14.10
N PHE A 186 1.08 4.27 -13.70
CA PHE A 186 0.32 3.54 -12.67
C PHE A 186 0.84 3.80 -11.26
N PRO A 187 0.00 3.67 -10.21
CA PRO A 187 0.37 3.91 -8.81
C PRO A 187 1.64 3.23 -8.36
N LYS A 188 1.85 1.96 -8.73
CA LYS A 188 3.05 1.17 -8.38
C LYS A 188 4.37 1.84 -8.81
N ASP A 189 4.31 2.71 -9.84
CA ASP A 189 5.49 3.35 -10.42
C ASP A 189 5.80 4.70 -9.76
N PHE A 190 4.90 5.31 -8.94
CA PHE A 190 5.15 6.59 -8.28
C PHE A 190 4.74 6.66 -6.80
N ILE A 191 3.77 5.87 -6.32
CA ILE A 191 3.35 5.89 -4.90
C ILE A 191 4.53 5.62 -3.95
N PRO A 192 5.40 4.60 -4.16
CA PRO A 192 6.51 4.33 -3.24
C PRO A 192 7.44 5.53 -3.08
N MET A 193 7.67 6.28 -4.15
CA MET A 193 8.48 7.48 -4.14
C MET A 193 7.76 8.63 -3.41
N PHE A 194 6.45 8.78 -3.59
CA PHE A 194 5.66 9.82 -2.90
C PHE A 194 5.62 9.58 -1.39
N GLU A 195 5.51 8.31 -0.96
CA GLU A 195 5.62 7.95 0.46
C GLU A 195 7.00 8.31 1.03
N GLN A 196 8.09 7.96 0.32
CA GLN A 196 9.46 8.26 0.75
C GLN A 196 9.72 9.77 0.93
N ASN A 197 9.10 10.58 0.08
CA ASN A 197 9.31 12.03 0.04
C ASN A 197 8.17 12.81 0.72
N MET A 198 7.29 12.15 1.47
CA MET A 198 6.17 12.75 2.21
C MET A 198 5.18 13.52 1.31
N LEU A 199 5.12 13.16 0.02
CA LEU A 199 4.18 13.74 -0.96
C LEU A 199 2.87 12.97 -1.02
N ILE A 200 2.80 11.79 -0.41
CA ILE A 200 1.61 10.94 -0.46
C ILE A 200 0.40 11.67 0.14
N THR A 201 0.55 12.33 1.28
CA THR A 201 -0.51 13.09 1.93
C THR A 201 -1.09 14.18 1.03
N LYS A 202 -0.24 14.91 0.30
CA LYS A 202 -0.70 15.90 -0.68
C LYS A 202 -1.47 15.27 -1.83
N LEU A 203 -1.04 14.10 -2.29
CA LEU A 203 -1.72 13.35 -3.34
C LEU A 203 -3.08 12.84 -2.85
N ASP A 204 -3.12 12.28 -1.66
CA ASP A 204 -4.33 11.71 -1.09
C ASP A 204 -5.39 12.78 -0.85
N GLU A 205 -5.03 13.93 -0.25
CA GLU A 205 -5.93 15.10 -0.14
C GLU A 205 -6.47 15.56 -1.51
N TYR A 206 -5.62 15.60 -2.53
CA TYR A 206 -6.04 15.95 -3.90
C TYR A 206 -7.04 14.94 -4.47
N ILE A 207 -6.81 13.64 -4.30
CA ILE A 207 -7.69 12.58 -4.78
C ILE A 207 -9.01 12.55 -4.01
N TRP A 208 -9.00 12.81 -2.70
CA TRP A 208 -10.23 12.91 -1.89
C TRP A 208 -11.11 14.05 -2.39
N GLU A 209 -10.50 15.21 -2.65
CA GLU A 209 -11.23 16.36 -3.18
C GLU A 209 -11.81 16.09 -4.59
N GLU A 210 -11.02 15.50 -5.50
CA GLU A 210 -11.48 15.14 -6.83
C GLU A 210 -12.59 14.09 -6.80
N SER A 211 -12.53 13.12 -5.87
CA SER A 211 -13.59 12.11 -5.69
C SER A 211 -14.90 12.77 -5.23
N CYS A 212 -14.84 13.73 -4.32
CA CYS A 212 -16.01 14.52 -3.92
C CYS A 212 -16.56 15.37 -5.07
N ARG A 213 -15.70 15.98 -5.87
CA ARG A 213 -16.11 16.74 -7.07
C ARG A 213 -16.86 15.83 -8.06
N ILE A 214 -16.33 14.64 -8.31
CA ILE A 214 -16.94 13.66 -9.23
C ILE A 214 -18.31 13.21 -8.70
N LEU A 215 -18.41 12.87 -7.41
CA LEU A 215 -19.68 12.52 -6.77
C LEU A 215 -20.72 13.62 -6.93
N ARG A 216 -20.33 14.88 -6.68
CA ARG A 216 -21.22 16.01 -6.84
C ARG A 216 -21.69 16.18 -8.28
N ASP A 217 -20.79 16.05 -9.26
CA ASP A 217 -21.11 16.12 -10.68
C ASP A 217 -22.13 15.04 -11.10
N TYR A 218 -21.98 13.82 -10.62
CA TYR A 218 -22.94 12.74 -10.88
C TYR A 218 -24.31 13.01 -10.26
N ILE A 219 -24.35 13.53 -9.03
CA ILE A 219 -25.61 13.93 -8.37
C ILE A 219 -26.29 15.06 -9.16
N ASP A 220 -25.54 16.09 -9.60
CA ASP A 220 -26.07 17.22 -10.35
C ASP A 220 -26.58 16.81 -11.73
N LYS A 221 -25.99 15.79 -12.35
CA LYS A 221 -26.47 15.18 -13.60
C LYS A 221 -27.70 14.28 -13.40
N GLY A 222 -28.13 14.07 -12.15
CA GLY A 222 -29.27 13.20 -11.81
C GLY A 222 -28.99 11.72 -11.98
N TYR A 223 -27.73 11.30 -11.95
CA TYR A 223 -27.36 9.89 -11.95
C TYR A 223 -27.67 9.26 -10.60
N THR A 224 -27.85 7.95 -10.58
CA THR A 224 -28.01 7.22 -9.32
C THR A 224 -26.69 7.28 -8.55
N ALA A 225 -26.68 8.01 -7.45
CA ALA A 225 -25.47 8.14 -6.61
C ALA A 225 -25.09 6.79 -6.02
N VAL A 226 -23.83 6.42 -6.17
CA VAL A 226 -23.22 5.25 -5.54
C VAL A 226 -22.02 5.72 -4.72
N PRO A 227 -21.68 5.04 -3.60
CA PRO A 227 -20.53 5.39 -2.79
C PRO A 227 -19.22 5.30 -3.61
N ILE A 228 -18.30 6.23 -3.33
CA ILE A 228 -16.91 6.16 -3.80
C ILE A 228 -16.01 6.02 -2.58
N SER A 229 -15.21 4.97 -2.55
CA SER A 229 -14.19 4.81 -1.53
C SER A 229 -12.87 5.46 -1.94
N VAL A 230 -12.19 6.03 -0.95
CA VAL A 230 -10.89 6.66 -1.09
C VAL A 230 -9.90 6.02 -0.15
N ASN A 231 -8.68 5.80 -0.64
CA ASN A 231 -7.59 5.26 0.15
C ASN A 231 -7.04 6.32 1.12
N VAL A 232 -6.74 5.88 2.34
CA VAL A 232 -6.08 6.68 3.37
C VAL A 232 -4.78 5.98 3.74
N SER A 233 -3.68 6.68 3.53
CA SER A 233 -2.37 6.16 3.87
C SER A 233 -2.13 6.21 5.38
N ARG A 234 -1.23 5.36 5.87
CA ARG A 234 -0.79 5.43 7.26
C ARG A 234 -0.22 6.82 7.61
N MET A 235 0.48 7.45 6.67
CA MET A 235 1.04 8.80 6.87
C MET A 235 -0.05 9.83 7.14
N ASP A 236 -1.19 9.71 6.50
CA ASP A 236 -2.32 10.64 6.68
C ASP A 236 -2.89 10.56 8.09
N ILE A 237 -3.06 9.35 8.61
CA ILE A 237 -3.57 9.13 9.98
C ILE A 237 -2.67 9.79 11.03
N TYR A 238 -1.35 9.80 10.80
CA TYR A 238 -0.40 10.41 11.74
C TYR A 238 -0.21 11.91 11.55
N SER A 239 -0.45 12.42 10.34
CA SER A 239 -0.07 13.80 9.97
C SER A 239 -1.26 14.74 9.87
N LEU A 240 -2.48 14.22 9.71
CA LEU A 240 -3.68 15.00 9.39
C LEU A 240 -4.79 14.80 10.42
N ASP A 241 -5.64 15.80 10.52
CA ASP A 241 -6.95 15.72 11.18
C ASP A 241 -7.98 15.23 10.14
N LEU A 242 -8.04 13.91 9.94
CA LEU A 242 -8.89 13.28 8.93
C LEU A 242 -10.36 13.61 9.11
N SER A 243 -10.85 13.59 10.36
CA SER A 243 -12.22 13.90 10.69
C SER A 243 -12.62 15.28 10.18
N LYS A 244 -11.78 16.26 10.42
CA LYS A 244 -11.99 17.63 9.96
C LYS A 244 -11.92 17.77 8.45
N ILE A 245 -10.97 17.10 7.81
CA ILE A 245 -10.77 17.16 6.34
C ILE A 245 -11.99 16.58 5.65
N PHE A 246 -12.41 15.36 5.99
CA PHE A 246 -13.52 14.69 5.32
C PHE A 246 -14.87 15.38 5.58
N VAL A 247 -15.10 15.91 6.79
CA VAL A 247 -16.28 16.76 7.06
C VAL A 247 -16.26 17.99 6.16
N ASN A 248 -15.15 18.71 6.10
CA ASN A 248 -15.05 19.90 5.26
C ASN A 248 -15.26 19.59 3.76
N LEU A 249 -14.72 18.47 3.25
CA LEU A 249 -14.89 18.06 1.86
C LEU A 249 -16.37 17.73 1.56
N THR A 250 -17.00 16.89 2.39
CA THR A 250 -18.41 16.52 2.18
C THR A 250 -19.35 17.72 2.30
N ASP A 251 -19.10 18.63 3.25
CA ASP A 251 -19.85 19.88 3.38
C ASP A 251 -19.63 20.83 2.19
N LYS A 252 -18.37 20.99 1.75
CA LYS A 252 -18.02 21.84 0.59
C LYS A 252 -18.75 21.40 -0.69
N TYR A 253 -18.82 20.09 -0.94
CA TYR A 253 -19.46 19.55 -2.13
C TYR A 253 -20.93 19.17 -1.90
N ASN A 254 -21.50 19.43 -0.73
CA ASN A 254 -22.85 19.06 -0.33
C ASN A 254 -23.19 17.60 -0.67
N ILE A 255 -22.38 16.69 -0.12
CA ILE A 255 -22.48 15.23 -0.29
C ILE A 255 -22.81 14.62 1.08
N GLU A 256 -23.76 13.69 1.11
CA GLU A 256 -23.99 12.90 2.31
C GLU A 256 -22.78 12.01 2.60
N ARG A 257 -22.32 11.97 3.86
CA ARG A 257 -21.07 11.31 4.26
C ARG A 257 -21.00 9.84 3.88
N ARG A 258 -22.14 9.14 3.90
CA ARG A 258 -22.23 7.74 3.47
C ARG A 258 -21.82 7.46 2.01
N TYR A 259 -21.76 8.49 1.15
CA TYR A 259 -21.29 8.35 -0.23
C TYR A 259 -19.78 8.49 -0.37
N LEU A 260 -19.06 8.89 0.68
CA LEU A 260 -17.61 8.89 0.73
C LEU A 260 -17.14 7.83 1.72
N GLU A 261 -16.73 6.69 1.21
CA GLU A 261 -16.19 5.59 2.00
C GLU A 261 -14.68 5.77 2.20
N ILE A 262 -14.12 5.28 3.32
CA ILE A 262 -12.72 5.49 3.70
C ILE A 262 -12.03 4.13 3.82
N GLU A 263 -11.04 3.87 2.98
CA GLU A 263 -10.28 2.61 2.96
C GLU A 263 -8.95 2.77 3.67
N ILE A 264 -8.69 1.90 4.66
CA ILE A 264 -7.45 1.86 5.45
C ILE A 264 -6.87 0.45 5.32
N THR A 265 -5.62 0.33 4.91
CA THR A 265 -4.98 -0.97 4.72
C THR A 265 -4.74 -1.71 6.05
N GLU A 266 -4.80 -3.05 6.03
CA GLU A 266 -4.48 -3.91 7.18
C GLU A 266 -3.15 -3.54 7.83
N SER A 267 -2.12 -3.27 7.02
CA SER A 267 -0.78 -2.95 7.51
C SER A 267 -0.72 -1.66 8.34
N ALA A 268 -1.65 -0.74 8.16
CA ALA A 268 -1.73 0.47 8.97
C ALA A 268 -2.02 0.12 10.43
N PHE A 269 -2.91 -0.82 10.69
CA PHE A 269 -3.33 -1.20 12.06
C PHE A 269 -2.25 -1.91 12.90
N THR A 270 -1.16 -2.39 12.30
CA THR A 270 -0.16 -3.22 13.01
C THR A 270 0.85 -2.43 13.86
N SER A 271 0.93 -1.11 13.78
CA SER A 271 2.08 -0.36 14.30
C SER A 271 1.81 0.72 15.34
N ASP A 272 0.60 1.21 15.47
CA ASP A 272 0.15 2.12 16.54
C ASP A 272 -1.38 2.03 16.63
N GLU A 273 -1.80 0.92 17.19
CA GLU A 273 -3.20 0.48 17.20
C GLU A 273 -4.14 1.54 17.80
N GLU A 274 -3.72 2.21 18.89
CA GLU A 274 -4.56 3.15 19.62
C GLU A 274 -4.94 4.40 18.80
N GLN A 275 -3.97 5.01 18.10
CA GLN A 275 -4.23 6.20 17.29
C GLN A 275 -5.11 5.91 16.09
N ILE A 276 -4.91 4.74 15.45
CA ILE A 276 -5.68 4.34 14.28
C ILE A 276 -7.09 3.95 14.67
N LEU A 277 -7.28 3.18 15.73
CA LEU A 277 -8.61 2.86 16.28
C LEU A 277 -9.40 4.12 16.60
N LYS A 278 -8.77 5.10 17.25
CA LYS A 278 -9.39 6.38 17.55
C LYS A 278 -9.84 7.13 16.30
N ALA A 279 -8.98 7.20 15.26
CA ALA A 279 -9.32 7.86 14.01
C ALA A 279 -10.51 7.17 13.30
N VAL A 280 -10.53 5.84 13.30
CA VAL A 280 -11.62 5.03 12.74
C VAL A 280 -12.92 5.30 13.49
N ASP A 281 -12.91 5.25 14.83
CA ASP A 281 -14.09 5.50 15.66
C ASP A 281 -14.65 6.92 15.43
N GLU A 282 -13.78 7.94 15.39
CA GLU A 282 -14.19 9.32 15.11
C GLU A 282 -14.85 9.46 13.72
N LEU A 283 -14.31 8.83 12.70
CA LEU A 283 -14.87 8.86 11.33
C LEU A 283 -16.25 8.19 11.28
N ARG A 284 -16.41 7.04 11.94
CA ARG A 284 -17.68 6.34 12.02
C ARG A 284 -18.74 7.10 12.81
N GLU A 285 -18.37 7.72 13.95
CA GLU A 285 -19.28 8.58 14.72
C GLU A 285 -19.77 9.78 13.89
N LEU A 286 -18.97 10.26 12.96
CA LEU A 286 -19.35 11.31 12.01
C LEU A 286 -20.23 10.82 10.86
N GLY A 287 -20.46 9.51 10.72
CA GLY A 287 -21.32 8.88 9.71
C GLY A 287 -20.60 8.50 8.41
N PHE A 288 -19.28 8.40 8.42
CA PHE A 288 -18.52 7.79 7.32
C PHE A 288 -18.50 6.26 7.47
N ILE A 289 -18.47 5.56 6.34
CA ILE A 289 -18.26 4.11 6.30
C ILE A 289 -16.76 3.85 6.17
N VAL A 290 -16.20 3.04 7.05
CA VAL A 290 -14.77 2.71 7.06
C VAL A 290 -14.56 1.26 6.63
N LEU A 291 -13.69 1.06 5.64
CA LEU A 291 -13.33 -0.24 5.08
C LEU A 291 -11.91 -0.60 5.51
N MET A 292 -11.70 -1.85 5.90
CA MET A 292 -10.35 -2.41 6.01
C MET A 292 -9.96 -3.06 4.70
N ASP A 293 -8.86 -2.60 4.14
CA ASP A 293 -8.33 -3.06 2.85
C ASP A 293 -7.18 -4.06 2.99
N ASP A 294 -6.95 -4.85 1.94
CA ASP A 294 -5.87 -5.84 1.83
C ASP A 294 -5.86 -6.92 2.93
N PHE A 295 -7.02 -7.25 3.53
CA PHE A 295 -7.07 -8.24 4.62
C PHE A 295 -6.55 -9.60 4.19
N GLY A 296 -5.56 -10.09 4.97
CA GLY A 296 -4.87 -11.36 4.72
C GLY A 296 -3.61 -11.26 3.91
N SER A 297 -3.19 -10.06 3.54
CA SER A 297 -1.91 -9.81 2.87
C SER A 297 -0.72 -9.88 3.82
N GLY A 298 -0.96 -9.72 5.13
CA GLY A 298 0.05 -9.65 6.19
C GLY A 298 -0.10 -10.72 7.27
N TYR A 299 0.47 -10.45 8.43
CA TYR A 299 0.36 -11.28 9.64
C TYR A 299 -0.87 -10.84 10.46
N SER A 300 -2.06 -10.89 9.89
CA SER A 300 -3.29 -10.56 10.64
C SER A 300 -3.43 -11.44 11.86
N SER A 301 -3.48 -10.84 13.02
CA SER A 301 -3.94 -11.57 14.20
C SER A 301 -5.48 -11.49 14.25
N LEU A 302 -6.14 -12.62 14.49
CA LEU A 302 -7.58 -12.66 14.77
C LEU A 302 -7.97 -11.72 15.93
N ASN A 303 -7.02 -11.39 16.81
CA ASN A 303 -7.22 -10.42 17.87
C ASN A 303 -7.48 -9.02 17.34
N MET A 304 -6.83 -8.62 16.24
CA MET A 304 -7.04 -7.31 15.63
C MET A 304 -8.49 -7.13 15.18
N LEU A 305 -9.10 -8.14 14.54
CA LEU A 305 -10.49 -8.08 14.11
C LEU A 305 -11.50 -7.94 15.26
N LYS A 306 -11.14 -8.35 16.45
CA LYS A 306 -11.98 -8.22 17.65
C LYS A 306 -12.08 -6.76 18.13
N ASP A 307 -10.99 -6.03 17.99
CA ASP A 307 -10.84 -4.71 18.59
C ASP A 307 -11.05 -3.55 17.58
N ILE A 308 -11.18 -3.89 16.27
CA ILE A 308 -11.37 -2.92 15.19
C ILE A 308 -12.86 -2.67 14.92
N SER A 309 -13.22 -1.40 14.88
CA SER A 309 -14.57 -0.92 14.62
C SER A 309 -14.76 -0.52 13.14
N VAL A 310 -14.39 -1.36 12.17
CA VAL A 310 -14.66 -1.09 10.74
C VAL A 310 -16.05 -1.61 10.34
N ASP A 311 -16.56 -1.16 9.20
CA ASP A 311 -17.88 -1.54 8.68
C ASP A 311 -17.77 -2.65 7.62
N VAL A 312 -16.71 -2.62 6.84
CA VAL A 312 -16.50 -3.51 5.71
C VAL A 312 -15.09 -4.10 5.73
N LEU A 313 -15.00 -5.37 5.38
CA LEU A 313 -13.74 -6.09 5.19
C LEU A 313 -13.53 -6.37 3.70
N LYS A 314 -12.46 -5.83 3.10
CA LYS A 314 -12.03 -6.16 1.75
C LYS A 314 -11.02 -7.31 1.81
N ILE A 315 -11.29 -8.40 1.14
CA ILE A 315 -10.46 -9.62 1.18
C ILE A 315 -9.68 -9.75 -0.12
N ASP A 316 -8.35 -9.78 -0.02
CA ASP A 316 -7.44 -9.94 -1.15
C ASP A 316 -7.59 -11.33 -1.82
N THR A 317 -7.53 -11.33 -3.15
CA THR A 317 -7.60 -12.55 -3.98
C THR A 317 -6.42 -13.50 -3.84
N ARG A 318 -5.33 -13.12 -3.21
CA ARG A 318 -4.22 -14.05 -2.94
C ARG A 318 -4.70 -15.33 -2.24
N PHE A 319 -5.78 -15.26 -1.46
CA PHE A 319 -6.47 -16.44 -0.93
C PHE A 319 -7.11 -17.31 -2.01
N LEU A 320 -7.57 -16.71 -3.13
CA LEU A 320 -8.17 -17.44 -4.25
C LEU A 320 -7.11 -18.10 -5.14
N GLU A 321 -5.92 -17.50 -5.26
CA GLU A 321 -4.81 -18.03 -6.05
C GLU A 321 -4.19 -19.29 -5.45
N ALA A 322 -4.17 -19.40 -4.12
CA ALA A 322 -3.69 -20.59 -3.42
C ALA A 322 -4.43 -21.89 -3.80
N GLY A 323 -5.55 -21.77 -4.51
CA GLY A 323 -6.31 -22.92 -5.04
C GLY A 323 -5.90 -23.40 -6.44
N ARG A 324 -5.03 -22.70 -7.17
CA ARG A 324 -4.60 -23.09 -8.53
C ARG A 324 -3.78 -24.39 -8.57
N ASP A 325 -3.04 -24.70 -7.50
CA ASP A 325 -2.18 -25.90 -7.40
C ASP A 325 -2.85 -27.12 -6.75
N GLY A 326 -4.22 -27.17 -6.74
CA GLY A 326 -4.96 -28.24 -6.06
C GLY A 326 -4.93 -28.15 -4.53
N ASN A 327 -4.41 -27.06 -3.96
CA ASN A 327 -4.42 -26.82 -2.52
C ASN A 327 -5.77 -26.26 -2.07
N THR A 328 -6.60 -27.09 -1.46
CA THR A 328 -7.91 -26.70 -0.93
C THR A 328 -7.85 -25.76 0.28
N LYS A 329 -6.70 -25.71 0.97
CA LYS A 329 -6.56 -24.91 2.21
C LYS A 329 -6.81 -23.42 2.03
N GLY A 330 -6.41 -22.83 0.90
CA GLY A 330 -6.68 -21.41 0.63
C GLY A 330 -8.17 -21.10 0.55
N LYS A 331 -8.92 -21.98 -0.13
CA LYS A 331 -10.38 -21.88 -0.24
C LYS A 331 -11.08 -22.07 1.12
N GLU A 332 -10.59 -22.99 1.94
CA GLU A 332 -11.12 -23.25 3.29
C GLU A 332 -10.85 -22.07 4.24
N ILE A 333 -9.67 -21.45 4.15
CA ILE A 333 -9.32 -20.25 4.91
C ILE A 333 -10.24 -19.10 4.51
N LEU A 334 -10.39 -18.83 3.21
CA LEU A 334 -11.27 -17.78 2.71
C LEU A 334 -12.71 -17.94 3.17
N GLU A 335 -13.25 -19.18 3.10
CA GLU A 335 -14.60 -19.50 3.61
C GLU A 335 -14.70 -19.19 5.11
N SER A 336 -13.66 -19.54 5.89
CA SER A 336 -13.64 -19.28 7.33
C SER A 336 -13.61 -17.78 7.64
N VAL A 337 -12.85 -17.00 6.86
CA VAL A 337 -12.78 -15.54 6.99
C VAL A 337 -14.12 -14.89 6.66
N ILE A 338 -14.78 -15.29 5.57
CA ILE A 338 -16.11 -14.79 5.19
C ILE A 338 -17.14 -15.06 6.29
N LYS A 339 -17.16 -16.28 6.83
CA LYS A 339 -18.08 -16.64 7.91
C LYS A 339 -17.82 -15.85 9.18
N MET A 340 -16.55 -15.70 9.55
CA MET A 340 -16.13 -14.94 10.73
C MET A 340 -16.53 -13.48 10.61
N ALA A 341 -16.22 -12.83 9.48
CA ALA A 341 -16.58 -11.44 9.24
C ALA A 341 -18.09 -11.21 9.42
N LYS A 342 -18.91 -12.12 8.86
CA LYS A 342 -20.36 -12.08 9.04
C LYS A 342 -20.81 -12.25 10.48
N TRP A 343 -20.21 -13.17 11.24
CA TRP A 343 -20.57 -13.38 12.65
C TRP A 343 -20.30 -12.18 13.54
N ILE A 344 -19.30 -11.38 13.18
CA ILE A 344 -19.01 -10.13 13.90
C ILE A 344 -19.69 -8.91 13.27
N GLY A 345 -20.57 -9.11 12.27
CA GLY A 345 -21.40 -8.05 11.69
C GLY A 345 -20.72 -7.21 10.62
N LEU A 346 -19.60 -7.66 10.04
CA LEU A 346 -18.91 -6.95 8.96
C LEU A 346 -19.46 -7.35 7.58
N ALA A 347 -19.67 -6.38 6.71
CA ALA A 347 -19.85 -6.66 5.29
C ALA A 347 -18.52 -7.11 4.67
N VAL A 348 -18.58 -7.94 3.62
CA VAL A 348 -17.40 -8.48 2.95
C VAL A 348 -17.41 -8.12 1.47
N ILE A 349 -16.32 -7.56 0.98
CA ILE A 349 -16.05 -7.34 -0.44
C ILE A 349 -14.83 -8.19 -0.83
N ALA A 350 -15.00 -9.07 -1.83
CA ALA A 350 -13.88 -9.83 -2.38
C ALA A 350 -13.23 -9.04 -3.51
N GLU A 351 -11.90 -8.90 -3.46
CA GLU A 351 -11.13 -8.16 -4.46
C GLU A 351 -10.50 -9.08 -5.49
N GLY A 352 -10.15 -8.50 -6.67
CA GLY A 352 -9.39 -9.16 -7.73
C GLY A 352 -10.08 -10.39 -8.31
N VAL A 353 -11.39 -10.45 -8.33
CA VAL A 353 -12.14 -11.53 -9.00
C VAL A 353 -11.87 -11.45 -10.49
N GLU A 354 -11.30 -12.52 -11.07
CA GLU A 354 -10.92 -12.59 -12.47
C GLU A 354 -11.73 -13.64 -13.27
N THR A 355 -12.36 -14.59 -12.60
CA THR A 355 -13.03 -15.72 -13.28
C THR A 355 -14.44 -15.97 -12.75
N ASP A 356 -15.29 -16.58 -13.58
CA ASP A 356 -16.64 -17.00 -13.20
C ASP A 356 -16.61 -18.07 -12.08
N GLU A 357 -15.59 -18.93 -12.06
CA GLU A 357 -15.40 -19.91 -11.00
C GLU A 357 -15.20 -19.24 -9.64
N GLN A 358 -14.37 -18.18 -9.59
CA GLN A 358 -14.14 -17.41 -8.36
C GLN A 358 -15.43 -16.72 -7.90
N LYS A 359 -16.17 -16.08 -8.82
CA LYS A 359 -17.45 -15.45 -8.52
C LYS A 359 -18.45 -16.45 -7.92
N ASN A 360 -18.63 -17.61 -8.56
CA ASN A 360 -19.55 -18.63 -8.09
C ASN A 360 -19.14 -19.22 -6.73
N PHE A 361 -17.83 -19.40 -6.52
CA PHE A 361 -17.30 -19.83 -5.23
C PHE A 361 -17.66 -18.84 -4.11
N LEU A 362 -17.54 -17.54 -4.35
CA LEU A 362 -17.90 -16.49 -3.40
C LEU A 362 -19.38 -16.47 -3.10
N LEU A 363 -20.23 -16.56 -4.13
CA LEU A 363 -21.69 -16.64 -3.98
C LEU A 363 -22.12 -17.82 -3.11
N ASP A 364 -21.59 -19.02 -3.36
CA ASP A 364 -21.90 -20.24 -2.60
C ASP A 364 -21.56 -20.10 -1.10
N ARG A 365 -20.66 -19.19 -0.72
CA ARG A 365 -20.26 -18.89 0.66
C ARG A 365 -20.89 -17.63 1.20
N GLY A 366 -21.81 -17.05 0.38
CA GLY A 366 -22.57 -15.88 0.76
C GLY A 366 -21.76 -14.58 0.77
N CYS A 367 -20.59 -14.51 0.12
CA CYS A 367 -19.95 -13.25 -0.20
C CYS A 367 -20.68 -12.66 -1.40
N ASN A 368 -21.41 -11.57 -1.17
CA ASN A 368 -22.33 -11.02 -2.16
C ASN A 368 -21.72 -9.85 -2.95
N TYR A 369 -20.59 -9.32 -2.51
CA TYR A 369 -19.98 -8.14 -3.09
C TYR A 369 -18.57 -8.43 -3.54
N ALA A 370 -18.22 -7.94 -4.72
CA ALA A 370 -16.91 -8.16 -5.28
C ALA A 370 -16.47 -7.04 -6.22
N GLN A 371 -15.16 -6.97 -6.40
CA GLN A 371 -14.46 -6.10 -7.32
C GLN A 371 -13.41 -6.92 -8.07
N GLY A 372 -13.16 -6.62 -9.34
CA GLY A 372 -12.11 -7.32 -10.09
C GLY A 372 -12.30 -7.27 -11.60
N PHE A 373 -11.27 -7.76 -12.31
CA PHE A 373 -11.22 -7.69 -13.78
C PHE A 373 -12.25 -8.56 -14.49
N TYR A 374 -12.86 -9.51 -13.78
CA TYR A 374 -14.01 -10.26 -14.28
C TYR A 374 -15.18 -9.32 -14.59
N PHE A 375 -15.42 -8.32 -13.76
CA PHE A 375 -16.50 -7.36 -13.93
C PHE A 375 -16.06 -6.14 -14.71
N SER A 376 -15.05 -5.41 -14.18
CA SER A 376 -14.51 -4.21 -14.81
C SER A 376 -13.10 -3.91 -14.30
N ARG A 377 -12.29 -3.32 -15.15
CA ARG A 377 -11.09 -2.61 -14.74
C ARG A 377 -11.47 -1.24 -14.19
N ALA A 378 -10.53 -0.55 -13.54
CA ALA A 378 -10.70 0.87 -13.25
C ALA A 378 -10.87 1.64 -14.56
N ILE A 379 -11.93 2.44 -14.64
CA ILE A 379 -12.32 3.25 -15.80
C ILE A 379 -12.33 4.73 -15.44
N ASP A 380 -12.22 5.59 -16.44
CA ASP A 380 -12.24 7.03 -16.25
C ASP A 380 -13.62 7.55 -15.79
N GLU A 381 -13.64 8.79 -15.28
CA GLU A 381 -14.83 9.46 -14.77
C GLU A 381 -16.01 9.43 -15.77
N GLU A 382 -15.76 9.72 -17.06
CA GLU A 382 -16.81 9.75 -18.07
C GLU A 382 -17.42 8.36 -18.30
N SER A 383 -16.57 7.34 -18.40
CA SER A 383 -16.98 5.96 -18.63
C SER A 383 -17.77 5.41 -17.42
N PHE A 384 -17.36 5.72 -16.20
CA PHE A 384 -18.10 5.35 -15.00
C PHE A 384 -19.44 6.09 -14.90
N GLY A 385 -19.45 7.39 -15.19
CA GLY A 385 -20.69 8.18 -15.26
C GLY A 385 -21.71 7.59 -16.25
N LYS A 386 -21.26 7.16 -17.43
CA LYS A 386 -22.13 6.46 -18.40
C LYS A 386 -22.68 5.14 -17.84
N LEU A 387 -21.88 4.40 -17.09
CA LEU A 387 -22.29 3.14 -16.48
C LEU A 387 -23.43 3.34 -15.48
N ILE A 388 -23.33 4.33 -14.59
CA ILE A 388 -24.34 4.59 -13.54
C ILE A 388 -25.49 5.50 -14.00
N SER A 389 -25.42 6.07 -15.20
CA SER A 389 -26.51 6.88 -15.76
C SER A 389 -27.77 6.07 -16.06
N ASP A 390 -27.62 4.76 -16.30
CA ASP A 390 -28.76 3.83 -16.37
C ASP A 390 -29.04 3.23 -14.99
N PRO A 391 -30.19 3.56 -14.37
CA PRO A 391 -30.53 3.03 -13.04
C PRO A 391 -30.62 1.50 -13.00
N ASN A 392 -30.79 0.84 -14.14
CA ASN A 392 -30.81 -0.63 -14.20
C ASN A 392 -29.45 -1.25 -13.92
N ASN A 393 -28.37 -0.51 -14.12
CA ASN A 393 -27.00 -0.95 -13.85
C ASN A 393 -26.61 -0.76 -12.38
N VAL A 394 -27.42 -0.05 -11.59
CA VAL A 394 -27.12 0.25 -10.19
C VAL A 394 -27.95 -0.62 -9.27
N ALA A 395 -27.35 -1.11 -8.20
CA ALA A 395 -28.04 -1.90 -7.19
C ALA A 395 -29.08 -1.04 -6.44
N SER A 396 -30.23 -1.63 -6.13
CA SER A 396 -31.29 -0.95 -5.39
C SER A 396 -31.00 -0.83 -3.88
N GLU A 397 -30.04 -1.62 -3.38
CA GLU A 397 -29.58 -1.63 -2.00
C GLU A 397 -28.11 -1.17 -1.97
N ASN A 398 -27.83 -0.13 -1.19
CA ASN A 398 -26.46 0.28 -0.85
C ASN A 398 -25.97 -0.52 0.37
N LEU A 399 -24.66 -0.48 0.64
CA LEU A 399 -24.07 -1.12 1.82
C LEU A 399 -24.76 -0.70 3.13
N ASP A 400 -25.31 0.50 3.22
CA ASP A 400 -26.09 0.98 4.39
C ASP A 400 -27.22 0.02 4.79
N ASN A 401 -27.91 -0.60 3.82
CA ASN A 401 -28.97 -1.55 4.10
C ASN A 401 -28.45 -2.95 4.50
N VAL A 402 -27.16 -3.20 4.31
CA VAL A 402 -26.51 -4.45 4.74
C VAL A 402 -26.30 -4.45 6.26
N PHE A 403 -26.11 -3.28 6.85
CA PHE A 403 -25.90 -3.14 8.30
C PHE A 403 -27.21 -3.19 9.09
N ASP A 404 -28.34 -2.84 8.46
CA ASP A 404 -29.67 -2.90 9.10
C ASP A 404 -30.27 -4.33 9.11
N ASN A 405 -29.81 -5.23 8.26
CA ASN A 405 -30.18 -6.63 8.29
C ASN A 405 -29.34 -7.37 9.35
N THR A 406 -29.61 -7.11 10.63
CA THR A 406 -29.28 -8.00 11.73
C THR A 406 -29.68 -9.42 11.34
N ILE A 407 -28.70 -10.30 11.27
CA ILE A 407 -28.83 -11.71 10.97
C ILE A 407 -29.94 -12.27 11.85
N GLU A 408 -31.10 -12.59 11.27
CA GLU A 408 -31.97 -13.60 11.87
C GLU A 408 -31.09 -14.88 11.91
N ILE A 409 -30.60 -15.19 13.09
CA ILE A 409 -29.95 -16.47 13.39
C ILE A 409 -31.08 -17.50 13.25
N GLU A 410 -31.23 -18.04 12.05
CA GLU A 410 -31.95 -19.33 11.92
C GLU A 410 -31.14 -20.33 12.71
N GLU A 411 -31.74 -20.84 13.75
CA GLU A 411 -31.25 -21.88 14.65
C GLU A 411 -30.70 -23.06 13.83
N LEU A 412 -29.41 -23.36 14.12
CA LEU A 412 -28.79 -24.64 13.75
C LEU A 412 -29.31 -25.76 14.62
#